data_9e96b66e0dc274f65a6e47cda1315324
#
_entry.id   9e96b66e0dc274f65a6e47cda1315324
#
_cell.length_a   1.000
_cell.length_b   1.000
_cell.length_c   1.000
_cell.angle_alpha   90.00
_cell.angle_beta   90.00
_cell.angle_gamma   90.00
#
_symmetry.space_group_name_H-M   'P 1'
#
loop_
_entity.id
_entity.type
_entity.pdbx_description
1 polymer ?
#
loop_
_entity_poly.entity_id
_entity_poly.type
_entity_poly.pdbx_seq_one_letter_code
_entity_poly.pdbx_strand_id
1 'polypeptide(L)'
;MDGLDWDLLDRLAADGTMPNWKRLETEGATARLRSFAPLISPILWTTAATGAPPDVHRVLDFQEVDPKTGAKVPISGLSRAVQAIWNTASAAGRKVGVVGWWATHPAEEVNGFFVSDHASPILFEGLPLGGAAYPPALEPGLAQVSAREGAIPDAELARFVDVPPGEIAAARSTGAGLENPIVALSRILASTRATHRIARDLYDRERPNLLAVYYEGTDEVGHVFASSTPPRLACASQADVDRYGKVVSRYYAEIDRLIGQWMRRAEEDGATLLIHSDHGFKWGADRPCALASGNWATAAFWHRPDGVFVSWGKRARRGSPRGDASLFDVAPTILSLLDIPPDRVMPGTAAEFAFADLRALPVAERANRPPVTRVQAEPMSTKEASEYAKKLMALGYLSRSETRTSAPAPAAGDRPAMTEGAWNNLGVYYRDTVKDPARARDAFEKALAIAPDYYSPMFNLAVLARADGDMKMAELWLLRSMAAIRTDPGPVIGAWSREFDAKGNAGAALSLLEHSARAYPDSEAVARELSMHHYRMGDCRAALAALSRFEPTTKEPRTLNALALFATCLRERTTVIRLLERSLTINPNQPEIARTLARAQNR
;
A
#
# COMPACT_ATOMS: atom_id res chain seq x y z
N MET A 1 -9.15 6.79 7.39
CA MET A 1 -8.22 5.89 8.10
C MET A 1 -7.66 4.93 7.09
N ASP A 2 -6.34 4.97 6.89
CA ASP A 2 -5.67 4.24 5.81
C ASP A 2 -5.66 2.72 6.05
N GLY A 3 -5.83 1.91 5.00
CA GLY A 3 -5.65 0.46 5.05
C GLY A 3 -6.59 -0.32 5.97
N LEU A 4 -7.75 0.23 6.39
CA LEU A 4 -8.70 -0.53 7.19
C LEU A 4 -9.29 -1.70 6.40
N ASP A 5 -9.41 -2.86 7.06
CA ASP A 5 -9.88 -4.08 6.43
C ASP A 5 -10.95 -4.79 7.28
N TRP A 6 -12.04 -5.22 6.63
CA TRP A 6 -13.16 -5.85 7.31
C TRP A 6 -12.79 -7.17 8.00
N ASP A 7 -11.89 -7.99 7.44
CA ASP A 7 -11.51 -9.28 8.03
C ASP A 7 -10.82 -9.09 9.39
N LEU A 8 -10.02 -8.03 9.55
CA LEU A 8 -9.41 -7.69 10.82
C LEU A 8 -10.40 -7.07 11.78
N LEU A 9 -11.18 -6.09 11.31
CA LEU A 9 -12.12 -5.34 12.14
C LEU A 9 -13.24 -6.23 12.68
N ASP A 10 -13.83 -7.10 11.85
CA ASP A 10 -14.87 -8.05 12.25
C ASP A 10 -14.36 -8.98 13.38
N ARG A 11 -13.10 -9.44 13.26
CA ARG A 11 -12.46 -10.27 14.28
C ARG A 11 -12.25 -9.51 15.59
N LEU A 12 -11.69 -8.30 15.53
CA LEU A 12 -11.40 -7.49 16.72
C LEU A 12 -12.68 -6.95 17.40
N ALA A 13 -13.75 -6.75 16.62
CA ALA A 13 -15.06 -6.42 17.16
C ALA A 13 -15.72 -7.64 17.85
N ALA A 14 -15.53 -8.84 17.29
CA ALA A 14 -16.10 -10.07 17.84
C ALA A 14 -15.41 -10.52 19.13
N ASP A 15 -14.09 -10.35 19.26
CA ASP A 15 -13.32 -10.71 20.45
C ASP A 15 -13.34 -9.65 21.55
N GLY A 16 -14.02 -8.51 21.31
CA GLY A 16 -14.18 -7.42 22.28
C GLY A 16 -13.01 -6.44 22.35
N THR A 17 -12.01 -6.57 21.49
CA THR A 17 -10.88 -5.62 21.40
C THR A 17 -11.33 -4.23 20.96
N MET A 18 -12.37 -4.15 20.08
CA MET A 18 -12.88 -2.90 19.52
C MET A 18 -14.39 -2.70 19.80
N PRO A 19 -14.78 -2.38 21.05
CA PRO A 19 -16.18 -2.22 21.43
C PRO A 19 -16.86 -1.01 20.77
N ASN A 20 -16.14 0.11 20.55
CA ASN A 20 -16.72 1.28 19.87
C ASN A 20 -16.94 0.99 18.39
N TRP A 21 -16.01 0.27 17.75
CA TRP A 21 -16.20 -0.21 16.37
C TRP A 21 -17.45 -1.11 16.27
N LYS A 22 -17.63 -2.01 17.25
CA LYS A 22 -18.84 -2.86 17.30
C LYS A 22 -20.12 -2.02 17.37
N ARG A 23 -20.10 -0.91 18.13
CA ARG A 23 -21.24 0.02 18.14
C ARG A 23 -21.44 0.71 16.80
N LEU A 24 -20.37 1.12 16.11
CA LEU A 24 -20.46 1.69 14.75
C LEU A 24 -21.17 0.72 13.78
N GLU A 25 -20.80 -0.56 13.81
CA GLU A 25 -21.42 -1.59 12.96
C GLU A 25 -22.92 -1.81 13.26
N THR A 26 -23.27 -1.82 14.55
CA THR A 26 -24.64 -2.17 14.96
C THR A 26 -25.59 -0.97 14.93
N GLU A 27 -25.09 0.23 15.18
CA GLU A 27 -25.90 1.46 15.27
C GLU A 27 -25.81 2.32 14.00
N GLY A 28 -24.91 2.04 13.08
CA GLY A 28 -24.69 2.77 11.85
C GLY A 28 -25.03 1.97 10.59
N ALA A 29 -24.57 2.46 9.45
CA ALA A 29 -24.58 1.73 8.18
C ALA A 29 -23.14 1.49 7.72
N THR A 30 -22.90 0.29 7.18
CA THR A 30 -21.58 -0.17 6.76
C THR A 30 -21.60 -0.62 5.30
N ALA A 31 -20.44 -0.49 4.62
CA ALA A 31 -20.26 -1.02 3.28
C ALA A 31 -18.81 -1.45 3.03
N ARG A 32 -18.61 -2.34 2.07
CA ARG A 32 -17.33 -2.51 1.42
C ARG A 32 -17.11 -1.33 0.49
N LEU A 33 -16.00 -0.61 0.67
CA LEU A 33 -15.65 0.51 -0.18
C LEU A 33 -14.69 0.02 -1.26
N ARG A 34 -15.19 -0.21 -2.44
CA ARG A 34 -14.40 -0.70 -3.54
C ARG A 34 -13.48 0.38 -4.09
N SER A 35 -12.20 0.12 -4.03
CA SER A 35 -11.14 0.93 -4.61
C SER A 35 -10.77 0.44 -6.02
N PHE A 36 -9.70 0.99 -6.59
CA PHE A 36 -9.23 0.68 -7.94
C PHE A 36 -7.70 0.64 -7.98
N ALA A 37 -7.13 -0.07 -8.96
CA ALA A 37 -5.70 -0.15 -9.16
C ALA A 37 -5.12 1.12 -9.84
N PRO A 38 -3.89 1.54 -9.47
CA PRO A 38 -3.05 0.94 -8.43
C PRO A 38 -3.50 1.36 -7.02
N LEU A 39 -3.32 0.45 -6.04
CA LEU A 39 -3.67 0.69 -4.64
C LEU A 39 -2.55 1.49 -3.95
N ILE A 40 -2.50 2.77 -4.21
CA ILE A 40 -1.46 3.72 -3.76
C ILE A 40 -2.14 4.91 -3.09
N SER A 41 -1.89 5.11 -1.80
CA SER A 41 -2.61 6.06 -0.94
C SER A 41 -2.70 7.49 -1.49
N PRO A 42 -1.65 8.15 -2.02
CA PRO A 42 -1.79 9.49 -2.60
C PRO A 42 -2.83 9.58 -3.72
N ILE A 43 -2.91 8.56 -4.58
CA ILE A 43 -3.89 8.50 -5.68
C ILE A 43 -5.30 8.35 -5.12
N LEU A 44 -5.46 7.37 -4.22
CA LEU A 44 -6.78 6.98 -3.70
C LEU A 44 -7.35 8.05 -2.77
N TRP A 45 -6.53 8.62 -1.87
CA TRP A 45 -6.96 9.71 -0.98
C TRP A 45 -7.27 10.99 -1.74
N THR A 46 -6.56 11.28 -2.84
CA THR A 46 -6.92 12.40 -3.72
C THR A 46 -8.23 12.12 -4.45
N THR A 47 -8.48 10.89 -4.90
CA THR A 47 -9.78 10.49 -5.46
C THR A 47 -10.90 10.66 -4.42
N ALA A 48 -10.70 10.19 -3.18
CA ALA A 48 -11.70 10.34 -2.11
C ALA A 48 -12.00 11.83 -1.82
N ALA A 49 -10.98 12.69 -1.86
CA ALA A 49 -11.14 14.13 -1.62
C ALA A 49 -11.77 14.89 -2.78
N THR A 50 -11.53 14.46 -4.03
CA THR A 50 -11.97 15.20 -5.22
C THR A 50 -13.16 14.57 -5.92
N GLY A 51 -13.42 13.29 -5.67
CA GLY A 51 -14.36 12.47 -6.45
C GLY A 51 -13.94 12.24 -7.90
N ALA A 52 -12.81 12.83 -8.33
CA ALA A 52 -12.33 12.75 -9.71
C ALA A 52 -11.40 11.54 -9.92
N PRO A 53 -11.35 10.99 -11.15
CA PRO A 53 -10.40 9.93 -11.48
C PRO A 53 -8.94 10.43 -11.56
N PRO A 54 -7.96 9.52 -11.47
CA PRO A 54 -6.52 9.85 -11.43
C PRO A 54 -6.02 10.68 -12.62
N ASP A 55 -6.47 10.37 -13.83
CA ASP A 55 -6.10 11.12 -15.05
C ASP A 55 -6.68 12.55 -15.08
N VAL A 56 -7.67 12.83 -14.23
CA VAL A 56 -8.28 14.16 -14.06
C VAL A 56 -7.66 14.91 -12.89
N HIS A 57 -7.50 14.27 -11.71
CA HIS A 57 -6.94 14.99 -10.55
C HIS A 57 -5.40 15.10 -10.56
N ARG A 58 -4.68 14.26 -11.32
CA ARG A 58 -3.24 14.34 -11.63
C ARG A 58 -2.28 14.03 -10.48
N VAL A 59 -2.74 13.62 -9.32
CA VAL A 59 -1.90 13.09 -8.24
C VAL A 59 -1.74 11.59 -8.48
N LEU A 60 -0.52 11.15 -8.85
CA LEU A 60 -0.32 9.82 -9.44
C LEU A 60 0.82 9.02 -8.79
N ASP A 61 1.53 9.60 -7.80
CA ASP A 61 2.69 8.99 -7.16
C ASP A 61 2.89 9.61 -5.77
N PHE A 62 3.88 9.13 -5.02
CA PHE A 62 4.37 9.75 -3.78
C PHE A 62 5.29 10.94 -4.03
N GLN A 63 5.85 11.04 -5.23
CA GLN A 63 6.78 12.07 -5.64
C GLN A 63 6.36 12.73 -6.95
N GLU A 64 6.81 13.96 -7.12
CA GLU A 64 6.70 14.74 -8.34
C GLU A 64 8.05 15.35 -8.71
N VAL A 65 8.18 15.90 -9.90
CA VAL A 65 9.41 16.60 -10.31
C VAL A 65 9.19 18.11 -10.15
N ASP A 66 9.97 18.73 -9.30
CA ASP A 66 9.99 20.19 -9.14
C ASP A 66 10.40 20.84 -10.48
N PRO A 67 9.54 21.70 -11.06
CA PRO A 67 9.79 22.29 -12.38
C PRO A 67 11.00 23.24 -12.39
N LYS A 68 11.42 23.76 -11.24
CA LYS A 68 12.54 24.71 -11.13
C LYS A 68 13.89 24.00 -11.00
N THR A 69 13.93 22.93 -10.22
CA THR A 69 15.18 22.23 -9.89
C THR A 69 15.37 20.92 -10.65
N GLY A 70 14.31 20.34 -11.20
CA GLY A 70 14.30 19.00 -11.78
C GLY A 70 14.44 17.87 -10.74
N ALA A 71 14.45 18.19 -9.45
CA ALA A 71 14.57 17.22 -8.38
C ALA A 71 13.23 16.52 -8.12
N LYS A 72 13.28 15.24 -7.70
CA LYS A 72 12.11 14.56 -7.15
C LYS A 72 11.86 15.06 -5.73
N VAL A 73 10.66 15.56 -5.52
CA VAL A 73 10.18 16.07 -4.24
C VAL A 73 8.88 15.36 -3.86
N PRO A 74 8.46 15.39 -2.59
CA PRO A 74 7.14 14.88 -2.20
C PRO A 74 6.04 15.49 -3.05
N ILE A 75 5.01 14.66 -3.35
CA ILE A 75 3.79 15.16 -3.97
C ILE A 75 3.18 16.28 -3.13
N SER A 76 2.61 17.27 -3.80
CA SER A 76 2.08 18.46 -3.15
C SER A 76 0.66 18.80 -3.56
N GLY A 77 0.04 19.76 -2.88
CA GLY A 77 -1.25 20.32 -3.28
C GLY A 77 -1.22 21.01 -4.65
N LEU A 78 -0.02 21.35 -5.16
CA LEU A 78 0.17 21.98 -6.47
C LEU A 78 -0.06 21.00 -7.62
N SER A 79 0.16 19.70 -7.39
CA SER A 79 -0.08 18.64 -8.39
C SER A 79 -1.56 18.42 -8.66
N ARG A 80 -2.42 18.69 -7.67
CA ARG A 80 -3.85 18.45 -7.79
C ARG A 80 -4.50 19.44 -8.79
N ALA A 81 -4.99 18.90 -9.91
CA ALA A 81 -5.55 19.68 -11.01
C ALA A 81 -7.01 20.11 -10.80
N VAL A 82 -7.71 19.54 -9.81
CA VAL A 82 -9.13 19.81 -9.49
C VAL A 82 -9.30 20.13 -8.01
N GLN A 83 -10.38 20.81 -7.69
CA GLN A 83 -10.70 21.18 -6.31
C GLN A 83 -11.15 19.96 -5.51
N ALA A 84 -10.78 19.93 -4.22
CA ALA A 84 -11.28 18.96 -3.27
C ALA A 84 -12.60 19.42 -2.63
N ILE A 85 -13.26 18.51 -1.91
CA ILE A 85 -14.53 18.74 -1.21
C ILE A 85 -14.45 19.94 -0.26
N TRP A 86 -13.33 20.15 0.42
CA TRP A 86 -13.16 21.29 1.34
C TRP A 86 -13.08 22.63 0.61
N ASN A 87 -12.50 22.70 -0.60
CA ASN A 87 -12.54 23.91 -1.41
C ASN A 87 -13.97 24.23 -1.85
N THR A 88 -14.68 23.19 -2.30
CA THR A 88 -16.08 23.30 -2.72
C THR A 88 -16.98 23.73 -1.57
N ALA A 89 -16.82 23.13 -0.39
CA ALA A 89 -17.58 23.46 0.81
C ALA A 89 -17.27 24.89 1.31
N SER A 90 -15.98 25.27 1.33
CA SER A 90 -15.54 26.61 1.70
C SER A 90 -16.11 27.67 0.76
N ALA A 91 -16.07 27.44 -0.55
CA ALA A 91 -16.66 28.35 -1.55
C ALA A 91 -18.19 28.48 -1.42
N ALA A 92 -18.86 27.43 -0.90
CA ALA A 92 -20.28 27.45 -0.57
C ALA A 92 -20.58 28.08 0.82
N GLY A 93 -19.61 28.73 1.45
CA GLY A 93 -19.75 29.40 2.75
C GLY A 93 -19.75 28.45 3.96
N ARG A 94 -19.48 27.14 3.77
CA ARG A 94 -19.36 26.20 4.89
C ARG A 94 -18.02 26.40 5.58
N LYS A 95 -18.00 26.38 6.91
CA LYS A 95 -16.76 26.36 7.68
C LYS A 95 -16.15 24.97 7.64
N VAL A 96 -14.88 24.85 7.26
CA VAL A 96 -14.21 23.57 7.05
C VAL A 96 -12.94 23.47 7.90
N GLY A 97 -12.62 22.23 8.32
CA GLY A 97 -11.36 21.86 8.95
C GLY A 97 -10.75 20.67 8.21
N VAL A 98 -9.46 20.73 7.92
CA VAL A 98 -8.71 19.63 7.30
C VAL A 98 -7.46 19.36 8.12
N VAL A 99 -7.15 18.10 8.38
CA VAL A 99 -5.95 17.70 9.13
C VAL A 99 -5.28 16.49 8.49
N GLY A 100 -4.05 16.68 8.01
CA GLY A 100 -3.12 15.65 7.59
C GLY A 100 -3.43 14.96 6.27
N TRP A 101 -4.34 15.47 5.43
CA TRP A 101 -4.74 14.81 4.19
C TRP A 101 -3.64 14.84 3.13
N TRP A 102 -3.48 13.74 2.36
CA TRP A 102 -2.48 13.59 1.32
C TRP A 102 -2.52 14.69 0.25
N ALA A 103 -1.34 15.07 -0.26
CA ALA A 103 -1.13 16.04 -1.32
C ALA A 103 -1.81 17.39 -1.01
N THR A 104 -1.55 17.93 0.19
CA THR A 104 -2.19 19.15 0.67
C THR A 104 -1.20 20.24 1.11
N HIS A 105 0.11 19.97 1.09
CA HIS A 105 1.11 21.02 1.30
C HIS A 105 1.38 21.80 -0.01
N PRO A 106 1.54 23.14 0.02
CA PRO A 106 1.25 24.06 1.14
C PRO A 106 -0.23 24.10 1.50
N ALA A 107 -0.52 24.42 2.78
CA ALA A 107 -1.88 24.50 3.30
C ALA A 107 -2.75 25.46 2.48
N GLU A 108 -4.00 25.10 2.30
CA GLU A 108 -4.94 25.85 1.48
C GLU A 108 -5.73 26.85 2.32
N GLU A 109 -5.97 28.04 1.76
CA GLU A 109 -6.84 29.04 2.37
C GLU A 109 -8.30 28.58 2.25
N VAL A 110 -8.95 28.44 3.39
CA VAL A 110 -10.34 27.99 3.48
C VAL A 110 -11.13 28.82 4.48
N ASN A 111 -12.44 28.80 4.40
CA ASN A 111 -13.27 29.31 5.48
C ASN A 111 -13.17 28.35 6.68
N GLY A 112 -12.20 28.59 7.56
CA GLY A 112 -11.93 27.75 8.72
C GLY A 112 -10.44 27.50 8.96
N PHE A 113 -10.00 26.23 9.03
CA PHE A 113 -8.61 25.89 9.27
C PHE A 113 -8.13 24.73 8.38
N PHE A 114 -6.82 24.72 8.14
CA PHE A 114 -6.16 23.70 7.35
C PHE A 114 -4.82 23.32 7.96
N VAL A 115 -4.57 22.02 8.14
CA VAL A 115 -3.28 21.45 8.54
C VAL A 115 -2.92 20.42 7.49
N SER A 116 -1.85 20.68 6.74
CA SER A 116 -1.42 19.84 5.62
C SER A 116 -0.77 18.53 6.08
N ASP A 117 -0.54 17.61 5.15
CA ASP A 117 0.19 16.36 5.35
C ASP A 117 1.62 16.54 5.85
N HIS A 118 2.28 17.68 5.59
CA HIS A 118 3.62 17.98 6.13
C HIS A 118 3.65 18.14 7.67
N ALA A 119 2.52 18.24 8.32
CA ALA A 119 2.44 18.17 9.78
C ALA A 119 2.51 16.71 10.32
N SER A 120 2.54 15.67 9.45
CA SER A 120 2.70 14.28 9.87
C SER A 120 4.10 14.03 10.45
N PRO A 121 4.20 13.53 11.71
CA PRO A 121 5.49 13.23 12.32
C PRO A 121 6.22 12.02 11.72
N ILE A 122 5.57 11.16 10.94
CA ILE A 122 6.21 9.97 10.37
C ILE A 122 7.02 10.34 9.14
N LEU A 123 6.36 10.83 8.10
CA LEU A 123 7.03 11.11 6.83
C LEU A 123 7.82 12.41 6.86
N PHE A 124 7.33 13.43 7.60
CA PHE A 124 7.87 14.78 7.58
C PHE A 124 8.59 15.19 8.86
N GLU A 125 8.89 14.25 9.78
CA GLU A 125 9.67 14.53 10.99
C GLU A 125 11.01 15.17 10.65
N GLY A 126 11.31 16.30 11.33
CA GLY A 126 12.56 17.04 11.12
C GLY A 126 12.58 17.90 9.86
N LEU A 127 11.48 17.96 9.10
CA LEU A 127 11.32 18.88 7.99
C LEU A 127 10.68 20.20 8.43
N PRO A 128 10.89 21.33 7.70
CA PRO A 128 10.28 22.61 8.03
C PRO A 128 8.76 22.53 7.99
N LEU A 129 8.11 23.13 8.98
CA LEU A 129 6.64 23.26 9.03
C LEU A 129 6.12 24.51 8.31
N GLY A 130 6.98 25.32 7.71
CA GLY A 130 6.57 26.54 7.01
C GLY A 130 5.57 26.25 5.90
N GLY A 131 4.40 26.87 5.97
CA GLY A 131 3.29 26.62 5.05
C GLY A 131 2.48 25.36 5.36
N ALA A 132 2.70 24.71 6.50
CA ALA A 132 1.96 23.50 6.88
C ALA A 132 0.54 23.80 7.40
N ALA A 133 0.22 25.04 7.75
CA ALA A 133 -1.09 25.37 8.30
C ALA A 133 -1.70 26.67 7.76
N TYR A 134 -3.02 26.72 7.73
CA TYR A 134 -3.82 27.93 7.54
C TYR A 134 -4.86 28.05 8.68
N PRO A 135 -4.98 29.20 9.35
CA PRO A 135 -4.06 30.36 9.27
C PRO A 135 -2.65 29.99 9.76
N PRO A 136 -1.58 30.67 9.23
CA PRO A 136 -0.18 30.35 9.61
C PRO A 136 0.10 30.46 11.13
N ALA A 137 -0.69 31.25 11.85
CA ALA A 137 -0.62 31.38 13.31
C ALA A 137 -0.84 30.04 14.07
N LEU A 138 -1.29 28.97 13.40
CA LEU A 138 -1.43 27.63 13.99
C LEU A 138 -0.10 26.90 14.11
N GLU A 139 0.89 27.16 13.26
CA GLU A 139 2.14 26.38 13.17
C GLU A 139 2.91 26.22 14.48
N PRO A 140 3.09 27.28 15.32
CA PRO A 140 3.75 27.09 16.63
C PRO A 140 3.02 26.11 17.55
N GLY A 141 1.68 26.12 17.53
CA GLY A 141 0.88 25.16 18.28
C GLY A 141 1.00 23.72 17.78
N LEU A 142 1.09 23.53 16.46
CA LEU A 142 1.32 22.21 15.86
C LEU A 142 2.66 21.63 16.30
N ALA A 143 3.74 22.43 16.27
CA ALA A 143 5.05 22.01 16.72
C ALA A 143 5.05 21.58 18.19
N GLN A 144 4.35 22.30 19.06
CA GLN A 144 4.21 21.95 20.48
C GLN A 144 3.46 20.62 20.67
N VAL A 145 2.36 20.41 19.96
CA VAL A 145 1.61 19.16 20.01
C VAL A 145 2.47 17.99 19.51
N SER A 146 3.14 18.16 18.38
CA SER A 146 4.01 17.12 17.81
C SER A 146 5.16 16.74 18.76
N ALA A 147 5.80 17.72 19.39
CA ALA A 147 6.86 17.47 20.36
C ALA A 147 6.33 16.73 21.62
N ARG A 148 5.16 17.11 22.10
CA ARG A 148 4.53 16.48 23.26
C ARG A 148 4.12 15.04 22.97
N GLU A 149 3.38 14.81 21.90
CA GLU A 149 2.88 13.48 21.54
C GLU A 149 4.02 12.57 21.01
N GLY A 150 5.11 13.14 20.50
CA GLY A 150 6.33 12.42 20.11
C GLY A 150 7.12 11.86 21.29
N ALA A 151 6.94 12.38 22.50
CA ALA A 151 7.63 11.94 23.72
C ALA A 151 6.95 10.73 24.37
N ILE A 152 6.79 9.61 23.64
CA ILE A 152 6.16 8.40 24.16
C ILE A 152 7.12 7.70 25.14
N PRO A 153 6.74 7.49 26.44
CA PRO A 153 7.57 6.80 27.41
C PRO A 153 7.80 5.33 27.07
N ASP A 154 8.96 4.77 27.46
CA ASP A 154 9.27 3.35 27.26
C ASP A 154 8.25 2.42 27.89
N ALA A 155 7.78 2.76 29.11
CA ALA A 155 6.73 2.01 29.81
C ALA A 155 5.41 1.98 29.03
N GLU A 156 5.15 2.98 28.23
CA GLU A 156 3.96 3.02 27.38
C GLU A 156 4.14 2.18 26.10
N LEU A 157 5.30 2.25 25.45
CA LEU A 157 5.63 1.36 24.32
C LEU A 157 5.60 -0.11 24.73
N ALA A 158 6.07 -0.45 25.94
CA ALA A 158 6.02 -1.79 26.49
C ALA A 158 4.58 -2.37 26.57
N ARG A 159 3.55 -1.54 26.52
CA ARG A 159 2.15 -2.02 26.44
C ARG A 159 1.80 -2.59 25.06
N PHE A 160 2.57 -2.28 24.03
CA PHE A 160 2.31 -2.69 22.65
C PHE A 160 3.18 -3.87 22.20
N VAL A 161 4.38 -4.03 22.75
CA VAL A 161 5.36 -5.06 22.37
C VAL A 161 5.64 -6.02 23.54
N ASP A 162 5.97 -7.27 23.21
CA ASP A 162 6.37 -8.27 24.20
C ASP A 162 7.90 -8.52 24.09
N VAL A 163 8.70 -7.49 24.43
CA VAL A 163 10.17 -7.52 24.34
C VAL A 163 10.83 -7.52 25.72
N PRO A 164 12.09 -8.01 25.86
CA PRO A 164 12.83 -7.96 27.12
C PRO A 164 12.99 -6.53 27.68
N PRO A 165 13.06 -6.38 29.00
CA PRO A 165 13.34 -5.09 29.62
C PRO A 165 14.65 -4.48 29.07
N GLY A 166 14.63 -3.17 28.82
CA GLY A 166 15.78 -2.42 28.29
C GLY A 166 15.95 -2.47 26.77
N GLU A 167 15.28 -3.37 26.05
CA GLU A 167 15.37 -3.41 24.58
C GLU A 167 14.76 -2.18 23.91
N ILE A 168 13.69 -1.61 24.48
CA ILE A 168 13.08 -0.37 23.99
C ILE A 168 14.08 0.80 24.09
N ALA A 169 14.73 0.95 25.23
CA ALA A 169 15.74 1.98 25.45
C ALA A 169 16.95 1.77 24.52
N ALA A 170 17.38 0.51 24.35
CA ALA A 170 18.46 0.16 23.42
C ALA A 170 18.11 0.52 21.97
N ALA A 171 16.89 0.19 21.49
CA ALA A 171 16.44 0.53 20.15
C ALA A 171 16.49 2.04 19.88
N ARG A 172 16.09 2.86 20.86
CA ARG A 172 16.13 4.33 20.74
C ARG A 172 17.56 4.89 20.76
N SER A 173 18.47 4.28 21.51
CA SER A 173 19.85 4.76 21.63
C SER A 173 20.70 4.52 20.38
N THR A 174 20.29 3.60 19.50
CA THR A 174 21.05 3.26 18.26
C THR A 174 20.93 4.31 17.15
N GLY A 175 20.01 5.27 17.26
CA GLY A 175 19.69 6.19 16.17
C GLY A 175 19.06 5.52 14.95
N ALA A 176 18.52 4.31 15.12
CA ALA A 176 17.84 3.56 14.06
C ALA A 176 16.62 4.34 13.52
N GLY A 177 16.34 4.14 12.23
CA GLY A 177 15.18 4.70 11.55
C GLY A 177 13.95 3.80 11.63
N LEU A 178 13.06 3.94 10.65
CA LEU A 178 11.81 3.16 10.55
C LEU A 178 12.05 1.66 10.28
N GLU A 179 13.26 1.27 9.93
CA GLU A 179 13.66 -0.14 9.79
C GLU A 179 13.68 -0.90 11.14
N ASN A 180 13.77 -0.18 12.26
CA ASN A 180 13.63 -0.79 13.59
C ASN A 180 12.16 -0.78 14.01
N PRO A 181 11.52 -1.96 14.25
CA PRO A 181 10.09 -2.03 14.55
C PRO A 181 9.65 -1.23 15.79
N ILE A 182 10.51 -1.15 16.83
CA ILE A 182 10.20 -0.39 18.06
C ILE A 182 10.20 1.12 17.78
N VAL A 183 11.18 1.60 17.00
CA VAL A 183 11.26 3.00 16.57
C VAL A 183 10.09 3.35 15.67
N ALA A 184 9.77 2.48 14.68
CA ALA A 184 8.62 2.65 13.81
C ALA A 184 7.31 2.74 14.62
N LEU A 185 7.08 1.81 15.55
CA LEU A 185 5.89 1.84 16.41
C LEU A 185 5.79 3.13 17.22
N SER A 186 6.91 3.59 17.80
CA SER A 186 6.93 4.85 18.56
C SER A 186 6.46 6.03 17.69
N ARG A 187 6.91 6.10 16.44
CA ARG A 187 6.53 7.16 15.50
C ARG A 187 5.09 7.04 15.03
N ILE A 188 4.62 5.82 14.74
CA ILE A 188 3.22 5.55 14.37
C ILE A 188 2.28 6.02 15.47
N LEU A 189 2.55 5.68 16.72
CA LEU A 189 1.75 6.11 17.88
C LEU A 189 1.80 7.64 18.06
N ALA A 190 2.98 8.25 17.93
CA ALA A 190 3.17 9.69 18.04
C ALA A 190 2.35 10.44 16.98
N SER A 191 2.44 10.02 15.72
CA SER A 191 1.69 10.61 14.61
C SER A 191 0.18 10.49 14.81
N THR A 192 -0.29 9.30 15.12
CA THR A 192 -1.72 9.05 15.37
C THR A 192 -2.27 9.96 16.47
N ARG A 193 -1.55 10.11 17.58
CA ARG A 193 -1.97 10.94 18.72
C ARG A 193 -1.86 12.42 18.42
N ALA A 194 -0.78 12.85 17.76
CA ALA A 194 -0.63 14.25 17.37
C ALA A 194 -1.76 14.67 16.43
N THR A 195 -2.03 13.89 15.37
CA THR A 195 -3.13 14.13 14.44
C THR A 195 -4.47 14.20 15.16
N HIS A 196 -4.74 13.23 16.04
CA HIS A 196 -5.98 13.21 16.81
C HIS A 196 -6.11 14.42 17.71
N ARG A 197 -5.04 14.79 18.42
CA ARG A 197 -5.02 15.94 19.33
C ARG A 197 -5.23 17.25 18.59
N ILE A 198 -4.50 17.45 17.50
CA ILE A 198 -4.63 18.63 16.63
C ILE A 198 -6.07 18.75 16.12
N ALA A 199 -6.60 17.67 15.58
CA ALA A 199 -7.95 17.66 15.01
C ALA A 199 -9.01 17.99 16.09
N ARG A 200 -8.89 17.42 17.29
CA ARG A 200 -9.82 17.67 18.38
C ARG A 200 -9.73 19.09 18.93
N ASP A 201 -8.53 19.58 19.20
CA ASP A 201 -8.34 20.92 19.76
C ASP A 201 -8.84 22.00 18.77
N LEU A 202 -8.59 21.80 17.46
CA LEU A 202 -9.08 22.71 16.43
C LEU A 202 -10.60 22.58 16.22
N TYR A 203 -11.15 21.35 16.25
CA TYR A 203 -12.60 21.16 16.17
C TYR A 203 -13.33 21.85 17.34
N ASP A 204 -12.83 21.68 18.54
CA ASP A 204 -13.47 22.25 19.74
C ASP A 204 -13.47 23.78 19.72
N ARG A 205 -12.43 24.39 19.14
CA ARG A 205 -12.30 25.84 19.02
C ARG A 205 -13.10 26.41 17.85
N GLU A 206 -13.05 25.76 16.69
CA GLU A 206 -13.51 26.32 15.44
C GLU A 206 -14.91 25.86 15.00
N ARG A 207 -15.37 24.70 15.49
CA ARG A 207 -16.70 24.12 15.19
C ARG A 207 -17.05 24.13 13.70
N PRO A 208 -16.26 23.45 12.83
CA PRO A 208 -16.52 23.43 11.40
C PRO A 208 -17.78 22.66 11.03
N ASN A 209 -18.40 22.99 9.89
CA ASN A 209 -19.47 22.20 9.29
C ASN A 209 -18.97 20.87 8.69
N LEU A 210 -17.72 20.86 8.22
CA LEU A 210 -17.00 19.69 7.72
C LEU A 210 -15.64 19.62 8.40
N LEU A 211 -15.35 18.50 9.06
CA LEU A 211 -13.99 18.16 9.49
C LEU A 211 -13.52 16.92 8.74
N ALA A 212 -12.41 17.03 8.02
CA ALA A 212 -11.74 15.92 7.36
C ALA A 212 -10.39 15.64 8.06
N VAL A 213 -10.23 14.43 8.61
CA VAL A 213 -9.01 14.02 9.33
C VAL A 213 -8.48 12.74 8.70
N TYR A 214 -7.19 12.72 8.37
CA TYR A 214 -6.52 11.54 7.87
C TYR A 214 -5.68 10.88 8.99
N TYR A 215 -5.85 9.58 9.14
CA TYR A 215 -5.07 8.73 10.06
C TYR A 215 -4.30 7.70 9.23
N GLU A 216 -2.99 7.84 9.15
CA GLU A 216 -2.09 6.98 8.37
C GLU A 216 -1.73 5.67 9.08
N GLY A 217 -1.65 5.71 10.40
CA GLY A 217 -1.01 4.66 11.19
C GLY A 217 -1.68 3.28 11.15
N THR A 218 -2.92 3.16 10.68
CA THR A 218 -3.59 1.86 10.51
C THR A 218 -2.99 1.04 9.36
N ASP A 219 -2.54 1.70 8.30
CA ASP A 219 -1.79 1.06 7.19
C ASP A 219 -0.34 0.79 7.60
N GLU A 220 0.32 1.77 8.19
CA GLU A 220 1.73 1.67 8.57
C GLU A 220 2.00 0.57 9.59
N VAL A 221 1.13 0.41 10.60
CA VAL A 221 1.25 -0.69 11.56
C VAL A 221 1.08 -2.05 10.86
N GLY A 222 0.29 -2.10 9.79
CA GLY A 222 0.17 -3.25 8.91
C GLY A 222 1.49 -3.56 8.21
N HIS A 223 2.08 -2.58 7.53
CA HIS A 223 3.35 -2.76 6.81
C HIS A 223 4.50 -3.20 7.71
N VAL A 224 4.58 -2.69 8.93
CA VAL A 224 5.65 -3.05 9.87
C VAL A 224 5.39 -4.40 10.56
N PHE A 225 4.15 -4.72 10.95
CA PHE A 225 3.89 -5.82 11.88
C PHE A 225 2.99 -6.95 11.35
N ALA A 226 2.36 -6.79 10.19
CA ALA A 226 1.46 -7.84 9.68
C ALA A 226 2.18 -9.19 9.46
N SER A 227 3.46 -9.18 9.07
CA SER A 227 4.26 -10.40 8.89
C SER A 227 4.40 -11.21 10.17
N SER A 228 4.48 -10.53 11.34
CA SER A 228 4.61 -11.14 12.66
C SER A 228 3.27 -11.46 13.31
N THR A 229 2.15 -10.94 12.79
CA THR A 229 0.80 -11.18 13.32
C THR A 229 0.37 -12.64 13.12
N PRO A 230 -0.29 -13.31 14.09
CA PRO A 230 -0.83 -14.66 13.89
C PRO A 230 -1.91 -14.75 12.77
N PRO A 231 -2.00 -15.91 12.05
CA PRO A 231 -1.16 -17.09 12.15
C PRO A 231 0.25 -16.86 11.61
N ARG A 232 1.27 -17.51 12.17
CA ARG A 232 2.66 -17.35 11.73
C ARG A 232 2.85 -17.77 10.27
N LEU A 233 3.42 -16.88 9.48
CA LEU A 233 3.84 -17.19 8.11
C LEU A 233 5.19 -17.95 8.11
N ALA A 234 5.45 -18.70 7.05
CA ALA A 234 6.72 -19.44 6.90
C ALA A 234 7.96 -18.53 6.86
N CYS A 235 7.80 -17.29 6.40
CA CYS A 235 8.86 -16.27 6.34
C CYS A 235 9.09 -15.52 7.66
N ALA A 236 8.18 -15.64 8.64
CA ALA A 236 8.31 -14.96 9.93
C ALA A 236 9.02 -15.87 10.95
N SER A 237 10.00 -15.33 11.68
CA SER A 237 10.62 -16.04 12.78
C SER A 237 9.66 -16.21 13.95
N GLN A 238 9.81 -17.26 14.74
CA GLN A 238 9.00 -17.42 15.96
C GLN A 238 9.29 -16.28 16.94
N ALA A 239 10.56 -15.86 17.03
CA ALA A 239 10.96 -14.74 17.91
C ALA A 239 10.25 -13.42 17.55
N ASP A 240 10.05 -13.12 16.25
CA ASP A 240 9.32 -11.92 15.85
C ASP A 240 7.83 -12.03 16.18
N VAL A 241 7.23 -13.21 16.01
CA VAL A 241 5.84 -13.45 16.40
C VAL A 241 5.66 -13.32 17.92
N ASP A 242 6.58 -13.84 18.72
CA ASP A 242 6.53 -13.74 20.18
C ASP A 242 6.65 -12.29 20.64
N ARG A 243 7.49 -11.47 19.96
CA ARG A 243 7.77 -10.08 20.30
C ARG A 243 6.69 -9.10 19.81
N TYR A 244 6.20 -9.31 18.59
CA TYR A 244 5.41 -8.31 17.86
C TYR A 244 4.02 -8.79 17.45
N GLY A 245 3.71 -10.06 17.65
CA GLY A 245 2.45 -10.65 17.16
C GLY A 245 1.17 -10.01 17.68
N LYS A 246 1.25 -9.27 18.79
CA LYS A 246 0.10 -8.56 19.38
C LYS A 246 0.08 -7.05 19.09
N VAL A 247 1.09 -6.52 18.40
CA VAL A 247 1.19 -5.07 18.15
C VAL A 247 -0.04 -4.55 17.42
N VAL A 248 -0.44 -5.23 16.35
CA VAL A 248 -1.58 -4.82 15.53
C VAL A 248 -2.87 -4.75 16.37
N SER A 249 -3.22 -5.80 17.10
CA SER A 249 -4.45 -5.81 17.92
C SER A 249 -4.43 -4.74 19.00
N ARG A 250 -3.28 -4.52 19.66
CA ARG A 250 -3.11 -3.49 20.68
C ARG A 250 -3.19 -2.08 20.09
N TYR A 251 -2.66 -1.86 18.90
CA TYR A 251 -2.77 -0.60 18.18
C TYR A 251 -4.22 -0.32 17.76
N TYR A 252 -4.93 -1.33 17.23
CA TYR A 252 -6.34 -1.17 16.86
C TYR A 252 -7.24 -0.92 18.09
N ALA A 253 -6.89 -1.44 19.26
CA ALA A 253 -7.57 -1.06 20.51
C ALA A 253 -7.36 0.43 20.86
N GLU A 254 -6.17 0.99 20.59
CA GLU A 254 -5.94 2.44 20.73
C GLU A 254 -6.76 3.24 19.71
N ILE A 255 -6.83 2.79 18.45
CA ILE A 255 -7.69 3.40 17.42
C ILE A 255 -9.16 3.36 17.83
N ASP A 256 -9.65 2.25 18.38
CA ASP A 256 -11.02 2.13 18.87
C ASP A 256 -11.33 3.17 19.99
N ARG A 257 -10.37 3.38 20.88
CA ARG A 257 -10.48 4.41 21.93
C ARG A 257 -10.61 5.83 21.33
N LEU A 258 -9.85 6.13 20.26
CA LEU A 258 -9.94 7.41 19.55
C LEU A 258 -11.26 7.56 18.79
N ILE A 259 -11.72 6.50 18.15
CA ILE A 259 -13.05 6.44 17.52
C ILE A 259 -14.14 6.72 18.56
N GLY A 260 -14.07 6.11 19.74
CA GLY A 260 -15.01 6.36 20.81
C GLY A 260 -15.04 7.83 21.28
N GLN A 261 -13.92 8.57 21.16
CA GLN A 261 -13.90 10.00 21.44
C GLN A 261 -14.65 10.80 20.35
N TRP A 262 -14.48 10.45 19.08
CA TRP A 262 -15.24 11.07 17.99
C TRP A 262 -16.72 10.74 18.03
N MET A 263 -17.09 9.52 18.43
CA MET A 263 -18.50 9.13 18.61
C MET A 263 -19.18 9.98 19.68
N ARG A 264 -18.55 10.14 20.86
CA ARG A 264 -19.09 11.01 21.93
C ARG A 264 -19.26 12.45 21.45
N ARG A 265 -18.27 12.99 20.70
CA ARG A 265 -18.34 14.33 20.15
C ARG A 265 -19.48 14.46 19.14
N ALA A 266 -19.67 13.47 18.28
CA ALA A 266 -20.75 13.45 17.32
C ALA A 266 -22.13 13.34 17.99
N GLU A 267 -22.26 12.61 19.10
CA GLU A 267 -23.47 12.56 19.91
C GLU A 267 -23.79 13.92 20.52
N GLU A 268 -22.79 14.56 21.15
CA GLU A 268 -22.94 15.88 21.80
C GLU A 268 -23.36 16.98 20.82
N ASP A 269 -22.79 16.98 19.61
CA ASP A 269 -23.03 18.00 18.59
C ASP A 269 -24.17 17.64 17.61
N GLY A 270 -24.75 16.45 17.72
CA GLY A 270 -25.73 15.93 16.77
C GLY A 270 -25.15 15.79 15.35
N ALA A 271 -23.86 15.50 15.26
CA ALA A 271 -23.14 15.37 14.01
C ALA A 271 -23.26 13.96 13.41
N THR A 272 -22.81 13.82 12.16
CA THR A 272 -22.67 12.55 11.46
C THR A 272 -21.20 12.22 11.33
N LEU A 273 -20.79 11.05 11.77
CA LEU A 273 -19.44 10.51 11.62
C LEU A 273 -19.40 9.62 10.37
N LEU A 274 -18.45 9.91 9.49
CA LEU A 274 -18.12 9.09 8.33
C LEU A 274 -16.70 8.58 8.48
N ILE A 275 -16.51 7.26 8.50
CA ILE A 275 -15.20 6.61 8.50
C ILE A 275 -15.08 5.85 7.17
N HIS A 276 -13.99 6.08 6.47
CA HIS A 276 -13.68 5.29 5.29
C HIS A 276 -12.18 5.00 5.19
N SER A 277 -11.85 3.98 4.42
CA SER A 277 -10.49 3.61 4.05
C SER A 277 -10.38 3.59 2.54
N ASP A 278 -9.22 3.91 2.02
CA ASP A 278 -8.95 3.95 0.58
C ASP A 278 -8.75 2.56 -0.02
N HIS A 279 -8.26 1.61 0.77
CA HIS A 279 -8.10 0.18 0.43
C HIS A 279 -8.20 -0.69 1.68
N GLY A 280 -8.25 -2.01 1.49
CA GLY A 280 -8.13 -3.00 2.55
C GLY A 280 -6.69 -3.53 2.68
N PHE A 281 -6.47 -4.42 3.64
CA PHE A 281 -5.16 -4.98 3.94
C PHE A 281 -5.26 -6.51 4.12
N LYS A 282 -4.23 -7.26 3.72
CA LYS A 282 -4.19 -8.72 3.85
C LYS A 282 -3.77 -9.14 5.24
N TRP A 283 -4.65 -9.82 5.97
CA TRP A 283 -4.42 -10.25 7.36
C TRP A 283 -4.41 -11.77 7.56
N GLY A 284 -4.83 -12.54 6.59
CA GLY A 284 -4.95 -14.00 6.65
C GLY A 284 -3.67 -14.76 6.29
N ALA A 285 -3.82 -16.00 5.90
CA ALA A 285 -2.73 -16.86 5.42
C ALA A 285 -2.21 -16.43 4.03
N ASP A 286 -2.95 -15.63 3.30
CA ASP A 286 -2.63 -15.07 1.99
C ASP A 286 -1.77 -13.80 2.04
N ARG A 287 -1.34 -13.39 3.25
CA ARG A 287 -0.39 -12.29 3.42
C ARG A 287 0.90 -12.56 2.63
N PRO A 288 1.45 -11.57 1.93
CA PRO A 288 2.72 -11.76 1.24
C PRO A 288 3.87 -11.92 2.24
N CYS A 289 4.88 -12.72 1.87
CA CYS A 289 6.17 -12.72 2.57
C CYS A 289 7.13 -11.65 2.01
N ALA A 290 6.61 -10.64 1.31
CA ALA A 290 7.38 -9.58 0.73
C ALA A 290 7.59 -8.46 1.77
N LEU A 291 8.79 -8.39 2.32
CA LEU A 291 9.21 -7.28 3.19
C LEU A 291 9.88 -6.19 2.35
N ALA A 292 9.92 -4.98 2.87
CA ALA A 292 10.65 -3.87 2.23
C ALA A 292 12.11 -4.26 2.00
N SER A 293 12.53 -4.31 0.73
CA SER A 293 13.87 -4.77 0.36
C SER A 293 14.76 -3.64 -0.17
N GLY A 294 14.19 -2.47 -0.45
CA GLY A 294 14.84 -1.37 -1.15
C GLY A 294 15.11 -1.63 -2.63
N ASN A 295 14.96 -2.87 -3.12
CA ASN A 295 15.13 -3.20 -4.54
C ASN A 295 13.84 -3.04 -5.35
N TRP A 296 12.70 -3.25 -4.72
CA TRP A 296 11.37 -3.11 -5.31
C TRP A 296 10.36 -2.63 -4.27
N ALA A 297 9.35 -1.90 -4.71
CA ALA A 297 8.25 -1.46 -3.88
C ALA A 297 7.34 -2.66 -3.54
N THR A 298 7.07 -2.89 -2.27
CA THR A 298 6.32 -4.05 -1.79
C THR A 298 4.99 -3.70 -1.14
N ALA A 299 4.76 -2.43 -0.81
CA ALA A 299 3.57 -1.97 -0.09
C ALA A 299 2.27 -2.42 -0.75
N ALA A 300 2.10 -2.20 -2.06
CA ALA A 300 0.90 -2.57 -2.77
C ALA A 300 0.57 -4.08 -2.77
N PHE A 301 1.53 -4.96 -2.47
CA PHE A 301 1.27 -6.40 -2.35
C PHE A 301 0.47 -6.78 -1.10
N TRP A 302 0.50 -5.92 -0.08
CA TRP A 302 -0.24 -6.09 1.17
C TRP A 302 -1.68 -5.60 1.05
N HIS A 303 -1.97 -4.75 0.08
CA HIS A 303 -3.26 -4.11 -0.09
C HIS A 303 -4.29 -4.99 -0.78
N ARG A 304 -5.57 -4.75 -0.47
CA ARG A 304 -6.74 -5.33 -1.14
C ARG A 304 -7.64 -4.19 -1.66
N PRO A 305 -8.39 -4.42 -2.76
CA PRO A 305 -9.21 -3.36 -3.34
C PRO A 305 -10.43 -2.97 -2.48
N ASP A 306 -10.87 -3.84 -1.59
CA ASP A 306 -12.05 -3.59 -0.76
C ASP A 306 -11.64 -2.98 0.59
N GLY A 307 -11.81 -1.67 0.73
CA GLY A 307 -11.68 -0.94 1.97
C GLY A 307 -13.00 -0.88 2.75
N VAL A 308 -13.09 0.05 3.67
CA VAL A 308 -14.17 0.19 4.64
C VAL A 308 -14.92 1.49 4.44
N PHE A 309 -16.23 1.45 4.60
CA PHE A 309 -17.11 2.61 4.70
C PHE A 309 -18.07 2.41 5.86
N VAL A 310 -18.17 3.40 6.75
CA VAL A 310 -19.09 3.43 7.88
C VAL A 310 -19.68 4.82 8.02
N SER A 311 -21.01 4.91 8.13
CA SER A 311 -21.69 6.12 8.57
C SER A 311 -22.35 5.88 9.91
N TRP A 312 -22.24 6.84 10.85
CA TRP A 312 -22.82 6.74 12.17
C TRP A 312 -23.27 8.11 12.69
N GLY A 313 -24.24 8.14 13.59
CA GLY A 313 -24.75 9.36 14.20
C GLY A 313 -26.11 9.77 13.64
N LYS A 314 -26.43 11.08 13.72
CA LYS A 314 -27.81 11.58 13.57
C LYS A 314 -28.46 11.25 12.24
N ARG A 315 -27.73 11.34 11.12
CA ARG A 315 -28.28 11.10 9.76
C ARG A 315 -28.03 9.68 9.24
N ALA A 316 -27.20 8.89 9.93
CA ALA A 316 -26.88 7.53 9.49
C ALA A 316 -28.10 6.60 9.57
N ARG A 317 -28.23 5.69 8.62
CA ARG A 317 -29.23 4.62 8.63
C ARG A 317 -28.75 3.51 9.57
N ARG A 318 -29.59 3.13 10.51
CA ARG A 318 -29.25 2.12 11.52
C ARG A 318 -29.53 0.70 11.04
N GLY A 319 -28.63 -0.23 11.41
CA GLY A 319 -28.90 -1.67 11.32
C GLY A 319 -29.07 -2.21 9.90
N SER A 320 -28.54 -1.54 8.89
CA SER A 320 -28.56 -2.05 7.51
C SER A 320 -27.52 -3.15 7.33
N PRO A 321 -27.80 -4.19 6.53
CA PRO A 321 -26.76 -5.12 6.10
C PRO A 321 -25.60 -4.38 5.43
N ARG A 322 -24.38 -4.93 5.54
CA ARG A 322 -23.20 -4.34 4.90
C ARG A 322 -23.42 -4.25 3.38
N GLY A 323 -23.43 -3.02 2.86
CA GLY A 323 -23.61 -2.71 1.45
C GLY A 323 -22.29 -2.71 0.66
N ASP A 324 -22.37 -2.18 -0.54
CA ASP A 324 -21.23 -1.90 -1.41
C ASP A 324 -21.24 -0.43 -1.83
N ALA A 325 -20.08 0.20 -1.86
CA ALA A 325 -19.86 1.55 -2.33
C ALA A 325 -18.54 1.62 -3.11
N SER A 326 -18.36 2.65 -3.90
CA SER A 326 -17.11 2.94 -4.60
C SER A 326 -16.35 4.07 -3.90
N LEU A 327 -15.02 4.06 -4.00
CA LEU A 327 -14.20 5.18 -3.52
C LEU A 327 -14.61 6.51 -4.17
N PHE A 328 -15.10 6.48 -5.41
CA PHE A 328 -15.64 7.64 -6.12
C PHE A 328 -16.91 8.21 -5.48
N ASP A 329 -17.62 7.43 -4.66
CA ASP A 329 -18.88 7.85 -4.01
C ASP A 329 -18.64 8.71 -2.76
N VAL A 330 -17.41 8.73 -2.22
CA VAL A 330 -17.08 9.44 -0.97
C VAL A 330 -17.32 10.94 -1.11
N ALA A 331 -16.72 11.58 -2.12
CA ALA A 331 -16.87 13.03 -2.32
C ALA A 331 -18.31 13.45 -2.62
N PRO A 332 -19.07 12.82 -3.55
CA PRO A 332 -20.48 13.14 -3.78
C PRO A 332 -21.35 12.94 -2.53
N THR A 333 -21.05 11.93 -1.71
CA THR A 333 -21.76 11.69 -0.45
C THR A 333 -21.57 12.84 0.53
N ILE A 334 -20.31 13.26 0.75
CA ILE A 334 -19.99 14.37 1.67
C ILE A 334 -20.61 15.68 1.18
N LEU A 335 -20.49 15.99 -0.11
CA LEU A 335 -21.10 17.19 -0.68
C LEU A 335 -22.63 17.18 -0.54
N SER A 336 -23.29 16.06 -0.81
CA SER A 336 -24.73 15.91 -0.64
C SER A 336 -25.18 16.04 0.82
N LEU A 337 -24.37 15.58 1.80
CA LEU A 337 -24.60 15.79 3.23
C LEU A 337 -24.54 17.29 3.62
N LEU A 338 -23.81 18.10 2.87
CA LEU A 338 -23.68 19.54 3.05
C LEU A 338 -24.67 20.35 2.20
N ASP A 339 -25.57 19.70 1.46
CA ASP A 339 -26.50 20.30 0.50
C ASP A 339 -25.77 21.04 -0.65
N ILE A 340 -24.63 20.49 -1.11
CA ILE A 340 -23.82 21.04 -2.19
C ILE A 340 -23.84 20.06 -3.37
N PRO A 341 -24.25 20.51 -4.57
CA PRO A 341 -24.22 19.67 -5.76
C PRO A 341 -22.82 19.14 -6.09
N PRO A 342 -22.65 17.84 -6.43
CA PRO A 342 -21.39 17.28 -6.89
C PRO A 342 -21.00 17.86 -8.27
N ASP A 343 -19.70 17.87 -8.57
CA ASP A 343 -19.16 18.35 -9.85
C ASP A 343 -19.24 17.25 -10.92
N ARG A 344 -19.38 17.64 -12.19
CA ARG A 344 -19.42 16.75 -13.35
C ARG A 344 -18.19 15.86 -13.53
N VAL A 345 -17.04 16.21 -12.93
CA VAL A 345 -15.83 15.38 -12.96
C VAL A 345 -15.89 14.18 -12.03
N MET A 346 -16.92 14.11 -11.17
CA MET A 346 -17.12 13.03 -10.21
C MET A 346 -17.99 11.94 -10.83
N PRO A 347 -17.45 10.75 -11.20
CA PRO A 347 -18.24 9.67 -11.78
C PRO A 347 -19.08 8.91 -10.73
N GLY A 348 -18.77 9.05 -9.44
CA GLY A 348 -19.50 8.42 -8.35
C GLY A 348 -20.82 9.07 -8.02
N THR A 349 -21.60 8.43 -7.16
CA THR A 349 -22.91 8.89 -6.69
C THR A 349 -22.94 8.93 -5.16
N ALA A 350 -23.85 9.73 -4.58
CA ALA A 350 -24.01 9.75 -3.13
C ALA A 350 -24.50 8.39 -2.60
N ALA A 351 -23.90 7.90 -1.51
CA ALA A 351 -24.23 6.64 -0.87
C ALA A 351 -25.55 6.72 -0.07
N GLU A 352 -26.67 6.92 -0.77
CA GLU A 352 -28.00 7.11 -0.17
C GLU A 352 -28.40 5.98 0.78
N PHE A 353 -27.93 4.75 0.50
CA PHE A 353 -28.24 3.57 1.33
C PHE A 353 -27.75 3.72 2.77
N ALA A 354 -26.69 4.52 3.00
CA ALA A 354 -26.04 4.69 4.29
C ALA A 354 -26.71 5.76 5.18
N PHE A 355 -27.70 6.49 4.66
CA PHE A 355 -28.31 7.61 5.36
C PHE A 355 -29.83 7.54 5.32
N ALA A 356 -30.49 8.09 6.34
CA ALA A 356 -31.93 8.06 6.43
C ALA A 356 -32.62 9.06 5.47
N ASP A 357 -32.00 10.21 5.27
CA ASP A 357 -32.60 11.37 4.60
C ASP A 357 -31.75 11.94 3.44
N LEU A 358 -30.63 11.27 3.10
CA LEU A 358 -29.78 11.70 1.99
C LEU A 358 -30.45 11.43 0.65
N ARG A 359 -30.36 12.41 -0.24
CA ARG A 359 -30.69 12.27 -1.65
C ARG A 359 -29.53 12.78 -2.50
N ALA A 360 -29.22 12.07 -3.56
CA ALA A 360 -28.26 12.53 -4.54
C ALA A 360 -28.75 13.84 -5.15
N LEU A 361 -27.90 14.85 -5.12
CA LEU A 361 -28.21 16.15 -5.73
C LEU A 361 -27.87 16.10 -7.23
N PRO A 362 -28.58 16.90 -8.06
CA PRO A 362 -28.23 17.03 -9.47
C PRO A 362 -26.79 17.50 -9.61
N VAL A 363 -26.09 16.89 -10.57
CA VAL A 363 -24.70 17.26 -10.88
C VAL A 363 -24.68 18.70 -11.40
N ALA A 364 -23.85 19.55 -10.78
CA ALA A 364 -23.62 20.90 -11.25
C ALA A 364 -22.74 20.88 -12.50
N GLU A 365 -23.07 21.69 -13.51
CA GLU A 365 -22.05 22.07 -14.50
C GLU A 365 -20.90 22.73 -13.74
N ARG A 366 -19.65 22.47 -14.19
CA ARG A 366 -18.44 22.96 -13.51
C ARG A 366 -18.56 24.47 -13.26
N ALA A 367 -18.95 24.80 -12.03
CA ALA A 367 -19.08 26.19 -11.64
C ALA A 367 -17.70 26.87 -11.82
N ASN A 368 -17.70 28.10 -12.26
CA ASN A 368 -16.49 28.93 -12.33
C ASN A 368 -16.05 29.23 -10.87
N ARG A 369 -15.36 28.24 -10.27
CA ARG A 369 -14.91 28.33 -8.88
C ARG A 369 -13.63 29.13 -8.81
N PRO A 370 -13.41 29.95 -7.76
CA PRO A 370 -12.17 30.68 -7.59
C PRO A 370 -10.98 29.72 -7.54
N PRO A 371 -9.80 30.11 -8.03
CA PRO A 371 -8.60 29.32 -7.89
C PRO A 371 -8.30 29.04 -6.41
N VAL A 372 -7.68 27.91 -6.13
CA VAL A 372 -7.27 27.54 -4.77
C VAL A 372 -6.08 28.42 -4.38
N THR A 373 -6.26 29.24 -3.35
CA THR A 373 -5.17 30.01 -2.74
C THR A 373 -4.46 29.16 -1.70
N ARG A 374 -3.14 29.30 -1.59
CA ARG A 374 -2.31 28.55 -0.64
C ARG A 374 -1.40 29.48 0.13
N VAL A 375 -1.04 29.05 1.33
CA VAL A 375 -0.02 29.72 2.14
C VAL A 375 1.32 29.65 1.41
N GLN A 376 2.14 30.66 1.59
CA GLN A 376 3.51 30.61 1.07
C GLN A 376 4.33 29.61 1.86
N ALA A 377 5.11 28.78 1.15
CA ALA A 377 6.04 27.81 1.72
C ALA A 377 7.36 27.86 0.96
N GLU A 378 8.46 27.65 1.68
CA GLU A 378 9.75 27.49 1.04
C GLU A 378 9.82 26.11 0.35
N PRO A 379 10.44 26.05 -0.82
CA PRO A 379 10.67 24.78 -1.49
C PRO A 379 11.51 23.83 -0.64
N MET A 380 11.15 22.56 -0.63
CA MET A 380 11.92 21.52 0.04
C MET A 380 13.33 21.40 -0.57
N SER A 381 14.36 21.38 0.26
CA SER A 381 15.72 21.16 -0.19
C SER A 381 15.93 19.73 -0.70
N THR A 382 16.94 19.53 -1.55
CA THR A 382 17.32 18.20 -2.06
C THR A 382 17.64 17.21 -0.94
N LYS A 383 18.22 17.68 0.17
CA LYS A 383 18.51 16.85 1.35
C LYS A 383 17.22 16.36 2.01
N GLU A 384 16.29 17.24 2.22
CA GLU A 384 14.98 16.93 2.83
C GLU A 384 14.17 15.97 1.95
N ALA A 385 14.14 16.21 0.63
CA ALA A 385 13.51 15.31 -0.33
C ALA A 385 14.15 13.90 -0.31
N SER A 386 15.48 13.82 -0.15
CA SER A 386 16.18 12.54 -0.02
C SER A 386 15.83 11.81 1.28
N GLU A 387 15.70 12.51 2.40
CA GLU A 387 15.27 11.90 3.67
C GLU A 387 13.83 11.39 3.60
N TYR A 388 12.93 12.13 2.98
CA TYR A 388 11.56 11.68 2.71
C TYR A 388 11.54 10.39 1.87
N ALA A 389 12.30 10.35 0.77
CA ALA A 389 12.38 9.17 -0.08
C ALA A 389 12.94 7.93 0.66
N LYS A 390 13.91 8.11 1.58
CA LYS A 390 14.42 7.02 2.43
C LYS A 390 13.34 6.45 3.35
N LYS A 391 12.50 7.30 3.92
CA LYS A 391 11.38 6.87 4.77
C LYS A 391 10.35 6.06 3.97
N LEU A 392 9.99 6.51 2.77
CA LEU A 392 9.11 5.75 1.88
C LEU A 392 9.71 4.40 1.47
N MET A 393 11.03 4.33 1.24
CA MET A 393 11.71 3.04 0.99
C MET A 393 11.67 2.11 2.20
N ALA A 394 11.86 2.63 3.41
CA ALA A 394 11.82 1.84 4.63
C ALA A 394 10.43 1.21 4.87
N LEU A 395 9.37 1.90 4.47
CA LEU A 395 7.98 1.43 4.51
C LEU A 395 7.59 0.57 3.29
N GLY A 396 8.44 0.46 2.28
CA GLY A 396 8.20 -0.34 1.08
C GLY A 396 7.36 0.35 -0.01
N TYR A 397 7.12 1.65 0.10
CA TYR A 397 6.37 2.42 -0.91
C TYR A 397 7.20 2.76 -2.15
N LEU A 398 8.52 2.90 -2.01
CA LEU A 398 9.45 3.18 -3.10
C LEU A 398 10.57 2.13 -3.18
N SER A 399 11.07 1.93 -4.39
CA SER A 399 12.30 1.17 -4.67
C SER A 399 13.50 2.11 -4.89
N ARG A 400 14.72 1.55 -4.87
CA ARG A 400 15.95 2.30 -5.19
C ARG A 400 15.95 2.87 -6.61
N SER A 401 15.30 2.22 -7.57
CA SER A 401 15.21 2.73 -8.94
C SER A 401 14.38 4.01 -9.00
N GLU A 402 13.34 4.11 -8.18
CA GLU A 402 12.44 5.26 -8.12
C GLU A 402 13.04 6.46 -7.36
N THR A 403 14.04 6.24 -6.51
CA THR A 403 14.72 7.32 -5.79
C THR A 403 15.88 7.95 -6.57
N ARG A 404 16.27 7.40 -7.72
CA ARG A 404 17.33 7.96 -8.56
C ARG A 404 16.82 9.23 -9.24
N THR A 405 17.66 10.28 -9.26
CA THR A 405 17.38 11.48 -10.05
C THR A 405 17.35 11.11 -11.53
N SER A 406 16.22 11.25 -12.17
CA SER A 406 16.08 11.17 -13.62
C SER A 406 16.62 12.47 -14.25
N ALA A 407 17.02 12.42 -15.52
CA ALA A 407 17.28 13.65 -16.27
C ALA A 407 15.99 14.52 -16.23
N PRO A 408 16.12 15.85 -16.07
CA PRO A 408 14.96 16.72 -15.94
C PRO A 408 14.06 16.57 -17.16
N ALA A 409 12.79 16.20 -16.93
CA ALA A 409 11.78 16.29 -17.96
C ALA A 409 11.59 17.76 -18.35
N PRO A 410 11.37 18.08 -19.63
CA PRO A 410 11.13 19.46 -20.03
C PRO A 410 9.90 20.00 -19.30
N ALA A 411 10.09 21.07 -18.54
CA ALA A 411 9.05 21.71 -17.76
C ALA A 411 7.96 22.27 -18.69
N ALA A 412 6.75 21.78 -18.56
CA ALA A 412 5.56 22.33 -19.20
C ALA A 412 4.88 23.31 -18.22
N GLY A 413 5.41 24.55 -18.09
CA GLY A 413 4.83 25.61 -17.26
C GLY A 413 5.08 25.45 -15.75
N ASP A 414 4.28 26.16 -14.92
CA ASP A 414 4.43 26.20 -13.45
C ASP A 414 3.98 24.92 -12.70
N ARG A 415 3.51 23.90 -13.41
CA ARG A 415 3.05 22.65 -12.80
C ARG A 415 4.18 21.64 -12.72
N PRO A 416 4.24 20.85 -11.61
CA PRO A 416 5.16 19.75 -11.49
C PRO A 416 5.04 18.75 -12.65
N ALA A 417 6.18 18.22 -13.10
CA ALA A 417 6.20 17.16 -14.11
C ALA A 417 5.98 15.78 -13.49
N MET A 418 5.44 14.86 -14.27
CA MET A 418 5.18 13.49 -13.84
C MET A 418 6.49 12.69 -13.78
N THR A 419 6.67 11.93 -12.69
CA THR A 419 7.76 10.95 -12.56
C THR A 419 7.52 9.74 -13.46
N GLU A 420 8.53 8.90 -13.63
CA GLU A 420 8.37 7.57 -14.26
C GLU A 420 7.39 6.70 -13.46
N GLY A 421 7.37 6.82 -12.12
CA GLY A 421 6.40 6.15 -11.26
C GLY A 421 4.97 6.62 -11.54
N ALA A 422 4.77 7.93 -11.66
CA ALA A 422 3.46 8.51 -11.98
C ALA A 422 2.92 8.02 -13.34
N TRP A 423 3.78 7.94 -14.37
CA TRP A 423 3.39 7.38 -15.66
C TRP A 423 3.08 5.90 -15.58
N ASN A 424 3.89 5.11 -14.83
CA ASN A 424 3.60 3.70 -14.60
C ASN A 424 2.25 3.50 -13.90
N ASN A 425 1.98 4.27 -12.86
CA ASN A 425 0.74 4.18 -12.08
C ASN A 425 -0.49 4.56 -12.91
N LEU A 426 -0.36 5.58 -13.77
CA LEU A 426 -1.41 5.93 -14.72
C LEU A 426 -1.64 4.81 -15.75
N GLY A 427 -0.58 4.15 -16.21
CA GLY A 427 -0.68 2.97 -17.07
C GLY A 427 -1.42 1.82 -16.40
N VAL A 428 -1.15 1.54 -15.12
CA VAL A 428 -1.88 0.53 -14.33
C VAL A 428 -3.35 0.89 -14.20
N TYR A 429 -3.66 2.16 -13.92
CA TYR A 429 -5.05 2.64 -13.88
C TYR A 429 -5.78 2.42 -15.21
N TYR A 430 -5.16 2.77 -16.32
CA TYR A 430 -5.76 2.54 -17.65
C TYR A 430 -5.95 1.06 -17.96
N ARG A 431 -4.98 0.21 -17.62
CA ARG A 431 -5.06 -1.24 -17.87
C ARG A 431 -6.14 -1.91 -17.00
N ASP A 432 -6.10 -1.66 -15.68
CA ASP A 432 -6.84 -2.47 -14.71
C ASP A 432 -8.20 -1.88 -14.35
N THR A 433 -8.35 -0.56 -14.43
CA THR A 433 -9.60 0.13 -14.06
C THR A 433 -10.38 0.58 -15.28
N VAL A 434 -9.77 1.36 -16.15
CA VAL A 434 -10.44 1.87 -17.37
C VAL A 434 -10.59 0.80 -18.44
N LYS A 435 -9.73 -0.24 -18.43
CA LYS A 435 -9.66 -1.32 -19.46
C LYS A 435 -9.31 -0.79 -20.84
N ASP A 436 -8.40 0.18 -20.91
CA ASP A 436 -7.87 0.76 -22.15
C ASP A 436 -6.39 0.38 -22.33
N PRO A 437 -6.09 -0.72 -23.02
CA PRO A 437 -4.73 -1.20 -23.20
C PRO A 437 -3.85 -0.26 -24.04
N ALA A 438 -4.45 0.54 -24.93
CA ALA A 438 -3.69 1.47 -25.77
C ALA A 438 -3.15 2.64 -24.94
N ARG A 439 -3.99 3.28 -24.12
CA ARG A 439 -3.54 4.32 -23.18
C ARG A 439 -2.60 3.76 -22.12
N ALA A 440 -2.80 2.52 -21.67
CA ALA A 440 -1.90 1.86 -20.73
C ALA A 440 -0.50 1.70 -21.32
N ARG A 441 -0.37 1.21 -22.57
CA ARG A 441 0.89 1.04 -23.29
C ARG A 441 1.62 2.37 -23.44
N ASP A 442 0.96 3.40 -23.93
CA ASP A 442 1.51 4.75 -24.09
C ASP A 442 2.07 5.30 -22.76
N ALA A 443 1.36 5.09 -21.66
CA ALA A 443 1.81 5.52 -20.34
C ALA A 443 3.06 4.74 -19.86
N PHE A 444 3.11 3.41 -20.03
CA PHE A 444 4.28 2.62 -19.71
C PHE A 444 5.51 2.96 -20.56
N GLU A 445 5.32 3.25 -21.85
CA GLU A 445 6.39 3.69 -22.76
C GLU A 445 6.94 5.05 -22.34
N LYS A 446 6.09 6.00 -21.91
CA LYS A 446 6.52 7.28 -21.34
C LYS A 446 7.30 7.11 -20.03
N ALA A 447 6.93 6.16 -19.18
CA ALA A 447 7.71 5.82 -17.98
C ALA A 447 9.11 5.34 -18.36
N LEU A 448 9.23 4.45 -19.39
CA LEU A 448 10.51 3.94 -19.88
C LEU A 448 11.33 4.99 -20.64
N ALA A 449 10.70 5.98 -21.24
CA ALA A 449 11.42 7.10 -21.86
C ALA A 449 12.15 7.96 -20.82
N ILE A 450 11.60 8.05 -19.60
CA ILE A 450 12.24 8.76 -18.46
C ILE A 450 13.28 7.86 -17.79
N ALA A 451 12.94 6.60 -17.50
CA ALA A 451 13.79 5.63 -16.81
C ALA A 451 13.82 4.30 -17.58
N PRO A 452 14.79 4.14 -18.53
CA PRO A 452 14.84 2.96 -19.39
C PRO A 452 15.12 1.63 -18.67
N ASP A 453 15.61 1.68 -17.42
CA ASP A 453 15.88 0.53 -16.55
C ASP A 453 14.79 0.32 -15.47
N TYR A 454 13.67 1.04 -15.54
CA TYR A 454 12.58 0.88 -14.58
C TYR A 454 11.81 -0.41 -14.82
N TYR A 455 11.89 -1.33 -13.87
CA TYR A 455 11.37 -2.70 -14.02
C TYR A 455 9.83 -2.78 -14.11
N SER A 456 9.11 -1.90 -13.37
CA SER A 456 7.65 -1.99 -13.25
C SER A 456 6.91 -1.79 -14.57
N PRO A 457 7.18 -0.75 -15.39
CA PRO A 457 6.53 -0.61 -16.69
C PRO A 457 6.93 -1.71 -17.66
N MET A 458 8.16 -2.27 -17.59
CA MET A 458 8.54 -3.44 -18.40
C MET A 458 7.68 -4.65 -18.04
N PHE A 459 7.49 -4.92 -16.73
CA PHE A 459 6.61 -6.00 -16.28
C PHE A 459 5.16 -5.77 -16.73
N ASN A 460 4.67 -4.54 -16.64
CA ASN A 460 3.32 -4.17 -17.06
C ASN A 460 3.13 -4.32 -18.59
N LEU A 461 4.15 -3.98 -19.40
CA LEU A 461 4.15 -4.25 -20.84
C LEU A 461 4.15 -5.75 -21.16
N ALA A 462 4.88 -6.56 -20.36
CA ALA A 462 4.81 -8.01 -20.49
C ALA A 462 3.39 -8.53 -20.20
N VAL A 463 2.72 -8.00 -19.18
CA VAL A 463 1.32 -8.36 -18.87
C VAL A 463 0.37 -7.99 -20.02
N LEU A 464 0.53 -6.81 -20.62
CA LEU A 464 -0.27 -6.40 -21.79
C LEU A 464 -0.02 -7.31 -22.99
N ALA A 465 1.24 -7.55 -23.35
CA ALA A 465 1.59 -8.43 -24.49
C ALA A 465 1.02 -9.84 -24.29
N ARG A 466 1.08 -10.37 -23.06
CA ARG A 466 0.47 -11.66 -22.71
C ARG A 466 -1.06 -11.66 -22.89
N ALA A 467 -1.73 -10.58 -22.50
CA ALA A 467 -3.18 -10.44 -22.66
C ALA A 467 -3.58 -10.38 -24.15
N ASP A 468 -2.74 -9.73 -24.98
CA ASP A 468 -2.89 -9.65 -26.44
C ASP A 468 -2.55 -10.98 -27.16
N GLY A 469 -2.00 -11.98 -26.45
CA GLY A 469 -1.55 -13.25 -27.03
C GLY A 469 -0.16 -13.20 -27.69
N ASP A 470 0.54 -12.07 -27.61
CA ASP A 470 1.93 -11.94 -28.11
C ASP A 470 2.92 -12.48 -27.06
N MET A 471 3.08 -13.81 -27.05
CA MET A 471 3.94 -14.49 -26.09
C MET A 471 5.43 -14.13 -26.26
N LYS A 472 5.88 -13.77 -27.47
CA LYS A 472 7.28 -13.36 -27.72
C LYS A 472 7.58 -12.02 -27.08
N MET A 473 6.71 -11.04 -27.26
CA MET A 473 6.86 -9.74 -26.60
C MET A 473 6.66 -9.85 -25.08
N ALA A 474 5.74 -10.70 -24.63
CA ALA A 474 5.55 -10.96 -23.20
C ALA A 474 6.82 -11.50 -22.54
N GLU A 475 7.46 -12.49 -23.16
CA GLU A 475 8.74 -13.06 -22.72
C GLU A 475 9.85 -12.00 -22.73
N LEU A 476 10.00 -11.25 -23.82
CA LEU A 476 11.02 -10.21 -23.97
C LEU A 476 10.94 -9.17 -22.84
N TRP A 477 9.76 -8.63 -22.61
CA TRP A 477 9.54 -7.61 -21.58
C TRP A 477 9.69 -8.17 -20.16
N LEU A 478 9.24 -9.41 -19.93
CA LEU A 478 9.40 -10.06 -18.62
C LEU A 478 10.88 -10.24 -18.29
N LEU A 479 11.70 -10.77 -19.21
CA LEU A 479 13.13 -10.98 -18.98
C LEU A 479 13.86 -9.65 -18.75
N ARG A 480 13.52 -8.59 -19.49
CA ARG A 480 14.08 -7.25 -19.27
C ARG A 480 13.72 -6.72 -17.89
N SER A 481 12.47 -6.89 -17.47
CA SER A 481 12.03 -6.49 -16.14
C SER A 481 12.78 -7.24 -15.04
N MET A 482 12.93 -8.56 -15.17
CA MET A 482 13.63 -9.38 -14.17
C MET A 482 15.12 -9.02 -14.08
N ALA A 483 15.77 -8.72 -15.21
CA ALA A 483 17.15 -8.26 -15.24
C ALA A 483 17.34 -6.91 -14.50
N ALA A 484 16.36 -6.02 -14.60
CA ALA A 484 16.39 -4.72 -13.91
C ALA A 484 16.20 -4.83 -12.39
N ILE A 485 15.35 -5.76 -11.92
CA ILE A 485 15.11 -5.97 -10.47
C ILE A 485 16.33 -6.53 -9.73
N ARG A 486 17.18 -7.32 -10.40
CA ARG A 486 18.35 -8.01 -9.79
C ARG A 486 17.99 -8.91 -8.61
N THR A 487 16.82 -9.54 -8.64
CA THR A 487 16.38 -10.57 -7.69
C THR A 487 16.28 -11.91 -8.39
N ASP A 488 16.15 -13.02 -7.64
CA ASP A 488 15.93 -14.33 -8.24
C ASP A 488 14.57 -14.35 -8.98
N PRO A 489 14.56 -14.49 -10.31
CA PRO A 489 13.33 -14.41 -11.08
C PRO A 489 12.50 -15.71 -11.06
N GLY A 490 13.04 -16.80 -10.48
CA GLY A 490 12.45 -18.13 -10.54
C GLY A 490 10.97 -18.21 -10.17
N PRO A 491 10.52 -17.62 -9.05
CA PRO A 491 9.10 -17.66 -8.67
C PRO A 491 8.17 -17.02 -9.71
N VAL A 492 8.55 -15.88 -10.29
CA VAL A 492 7.74 -15.16 -11.29
C VAL A 492 7.72 -15.93 -12.61
N ILE A 493 8.88 -16.34 -13.08
CA ILE A 493 9.03 -17.12 -14.33
C ILE A 493 8.27 -18.44 -14.24
N GLY A 494 8.38 -19.14 -13.10
CA GLY A 494 7.65 -20.38 -12.88
C GLY A 494 6.12 -20.18 -12.85
N ALA A 495 5.64 -19.10 -12.26
CA ALA A 495 4.21 -18.78 -12.29
C ALA A 495 3.70 -18.53 -13.71
N TRP A 496 4.43 -17.77 -14.52
CA TRP A 496 4.07 -17.49 -15.91
C TRP A 496 4.16 -18.75 -16.79
N SER A 497 5.19 -19.56 -16.61
CA SER A 497 5.33 -20.83 -17.32
C SER A 497 4.14 -21.76 -17.06
N ARG A 498 3.74 -21.92 -15.80
CA ARG A 498 2.55 -22.73 -15.45
C ARG A 498 1.26 -22.16 -16.03
N GLU A 499 1.12 -20.84 -16.09
CA GLU A 499 -0.04 -20.22 -16.73
C GLU A 499 -0.07 -20.48 -18.26
N PHE A 500 1.10 -20.42 -18.91
CA PHE A 500 1.21 -20.77 -20.34
C PHE A 500 0.84 -22.24 -20.58
N ASP A 501 1.34 -23.15 -19.74
CA ASP A 501 0.98 -24.58 -19.78
C ASP A 501 -0.54 -24.77 -19.62
N ALA A 502 -1.15 -24.11 -18.63
CA ALA A 502 -2.59 -24.20 -18.37
C ALA A 502 -3.46 -23.67 -19.52
N LYS A 503 -2.93 -22.74 -20.32
CA LYS A 503 -3.59 -22.22 -21.53
C LYS A 503 -3.27 -23.02 -22.81
N GLY A 504 -2.56 -24.14 -22.69
CA GLY A 504 -2.17 -24.99 -23.81
C GLY A 504 -0.97 -24.50 -24.61
N ASN A 505 -0.24 -23.49 -24.11
CA ASN A 505 0.93 -22.89 -24.77
C ASN A 505 2.26 -23.48 -24.22
N ALA A 506 2.40 -24.80 -24.19
CA ALA A 506 3.58 -25.49 -23.64
C ALA A 506 4.89 -25.06 -24.32
N GLY A 507 4.87 -24.76 -25.62
CA GLY A 507 6.02 -24.24 -26.35
C GLY A 507 6.49 -22.87 -25.86
N ALA A 508 5.56 -21.96 -25.53
CA ALA A 508 5.89 -20.66 -24.94
C ALA A 508 6.39 -20.82 -23.51
N ALA A 509 5.83 -21.74 -22.74
CA ALA A 509 6.30 -22.07 -21.39
C ALA A 509 7.75 -22.55 -21.41
N LEU A 510 8.08 -23.49 -22.31
CA LEU A 510 9.44 -24.00 -22.47
C LEU A 510 10.41 -22.92 -22.94
N SER A 511 10.04 -22.13 -23.96
CA SER A 511 10.84 -21.01 -24.47
C SER A 511 11.21 -20.04 -23.35
N LEU A 512 10.23 -19.60 -22.55
CA LEU A 512 10.44 -18.71 -21.42
C LEU A 512 11.44 -19.31 -20.40
N LEU A 513 11.27 -20.58 -20.05
CA LEU A 513 12.12 -21.26 -19.06
C LEU A 513 13.55 -21.45 -19.57
N GLU A 514 13.74 -21.84 -20.83
CA GLU A 514 15.05 -22.02 -21.44
C GLU A 514 15.81 -20.70 -21.58
N HIS A 515 15.14 -19.62 -22.03
CA HIS A 515 15.74 -18.29 -22.10
C HIS A 515 16.11 -17.78 -20.71
N SER A 516 15.21 -18.00 -19.72
CA SER A 516 15.50 -17.64 -18.33
C SER A 516 16.68 -18.42 -17.76
N ALA A 517 16.80 -19.72 -18.05
CA ALA A 517 17.93 -20.52 -17.57
C ALA A 517 19.27 -20.08 -18.21
N ARG A 518 19.25 -19.59 -19.44
CA ARG A 518 20.43 -18.97 -20.08
C ARG A 518 20.77 -17.61 -19.49
N ALA A 519 19.76 -16.78 -19.21
CA ALA A 519 19.94 -15.43 -18.63
C ALA A 519 20.37 -15.47 -17.16
N TYR A 520 19.92 -16.47 -16.41
CA TYR A 520 20.17 -16.66 -14.98
C TYR A 520 20.77 -18.04 -14.69
N PRO A 521 22.00 -18.31 -15.18
CA PRO A 521 22.59 -19.64 -15.06
C PRO A 521 22.76 -20.10 -13.62
N ASP A 522 22.97 -19.18 -12.67
CA ASP A 522 23.18 -19.49 -11.26
C ASP A 522 21.88 -19.53 -10.43
N SER A 523 20.72 -19.29 -11.04
CA SER A 523 19.43 -19.39 -10.35
C SER A 523 18.97 -20.85 -10.24
N GLU A 524 19.08 -21.39 -9.03
CA GLU A 524 18.55 -22.71 -8.68
C GLU A 524 17.03 -22.79 -8.85
N ALA A 525 16.33 -21.68 -8.57
CA ALA A 525 14.88 -21.63 -8.69
C ALA A 525 14.43 -21.68 -10.16
N VAL A 526 15.09 -20.95 -11.07
CA VAL A 526 14.81 -21.05 -12.53
C VAL A 526 15.07 -22.45 -13.05
N ALA A 527 16.23 -23.04 -12.68
CA ALA A 527 16.57 -24.41 -13.07
C ALA A 527 15.54 -25.43 -12.57
N ARG A 528 15.02 -25.25 -11.36
CA ARG A 528 13.97 -26.11 -10.79
C ARG A 528 12.65 -25.97 -11.55
N GLU A 529 12.24 -24.77 -11.93
CA GLU A 529 11.02 -24.57 -12.73
C GLU A 529 11.16 -25.21 -14.13
N LEU A 530 12.32 -25.06 -14.79
CA LEU A 530 12.58 -25.71 -16.07
C LEU A 530 12.54 -27.23 -15.94
N SER A 531 13.19 -27.77 -14.92
CA SER A 531 13.18 -29.23 -14.68
C SER A 531 11.78 -29.75 -14.37
N MET A 532 10.98 -29.03 -13.60
CA MET A 532 9.59 -29.42 -13.32
C MET A 532 8.71 -29.34 -14.59
N HIS A 533 8.97 -28.42 -15.50
CA HIS A 533 8.30 -28.38 -16.80
C HIS A 533 8.62 -29.63 -17.63
N HIS A 534 9.90 -29.99 -17.80
CA HIS A 534 10.31 -31.20 -18.49
C HIS A 534 9.68 -32.46 -17.87
N TYR A 535 9.63 -32.54 -16.53
CA TYR A 535 8.99 -33.65 -15.83
C TYR A 535 7.49 -33.76 -16.15
N ARG A 536 6.75 -32.64 -16.17
CA ARG A 536 5.33 -32.64 -16.55
C ARG A 536 5.10 -33.07 -17.99
N MET A 537 6.05 -32.78 -18.88
CA MET A 537 6.04 -33.27 -20.28
C MET A 537 6.49 -34.71 -20.44
N GLY A 538 6.84 -35.40 -19.34
CA GLY A 538 7.27 -36.80 -19.35
C GLY A 538 8.77 -37.03 -19.63
N ASP A 539 9.54 -35.95 -19.83
CA ASP A 539 10.99 -36.05 -20.07
C ASP A 539 11.77 -35.98 -18.74
N CYS A 540 11.81 -37.10 -18.05
CA CYS A 540 12.53 -37.21 -16.78
C CYS A 540 14.05 -37.05 -16.94
N ARG A 541 14.61 -37.35 -18.12
CA ARG A 541 16.05 -37.22 -18.37
C ARG A 541 16.44 -35.76 -18.52
N ALA A 542 15.70 -35.00 -19.31
CA ALA A 542 15.90 -33.55 -19.42
C ALA A 542 15.64 -32.84 -18.08
N ALA A 543 14.62 -33.29 -17.32
CA ALA A 543 14.33 -32.77 -15.98
C ALA A 543 15.52 -32.94 -15.04
N LEU A 544 16.12 -34.12 -14.99
CA LEU A 544 17.29 -34.39 -14.17
C LEU A 544 18.50 -33.56 -14.63
N ALA A 545 18.76 -33.51 -15.93
CA ALA A 545 19.89 -32.78 -16.51
C ALA A 545 19.83 -31.28 -16.19
N ALA A 546 18.65 -30.65 -16.25
CA ALA A 546 18.47 -29.22 -15.99
C ALA A 546 18.82 -28.81 -14.56
N LEU A 547 18.67 -29.73 -13.57
CA LEU A 547 18.80 -29.41 -12.15
C LEU A 547 20.03 -30.03 -11.47
N SER A 548 20.61 -31.09 -12.04
CA SER A 548 21.67 -31.89 -11.40
C SER A 548 22.92 -31.10 -11.01
N ARG A 549 23.26 -30.04 -11.74
CA ARG A 549 24.43 -29.19 -11.43
C ARG A 549 24.35 -28.52 -10.05
N PHE A 550 23.15 -28.30 -9.51
CA PHE A 550 22.95 -27.72 -8.20
C PHE A 550 23.01 -28.74 -7.07
N GLU A 551 22.93 -30.03 -7.38
CA GLU A 551 22.94 -31.09 -6.37
C GLU A 551 24.10 -31.00 -5.36
N PRO A 552 25.36 -30.79 -5.78
CA PRO A 552 26.47 -30.78 -4.83
C PRO A 552 26.41 -29.66 -3.79
N THR A 553 25.90 -28.50 -4.17
CA THR A 553 25.98 -27.25 -3.38
C THR A 553 24.67 -26.83 -2.75
N THR A 554 23.54 -27.36 -3.21
CA THR A 554 22.22 -26.93 -2.73
C THR A 554 22.01 -27.21 -1.25
N LYS A 555 21.42 -26.19 -0.57
CA LYS A 555 20.88 -26.28 0.80
C LYS A 555 19.35 -26.25 0.79
N GLU A 556 18.74 -26.30 -0.39
CA GLU A 556 17.29 -26.23 -0.57
C GLU A 556 16.67 -27.64 -0.61
N PRO A 557 15.88 -28.06 0.40
CA PRO A 557 15.21 -29.36 0.40
C PRO A 557 14.34 -29.57 -0.84
N ARG A 558 13.69 -28.52 -1.34
CA ARG A 558 12.83 -28.60 -2.54
C ARG A 558 13.59 -29.05 -3.79
N THR A 559 14.83 -28.64 -3.95
CA THR A 559 15.68 -29.04 -5.08
C THR A 559 16.06 -30.52 -4.97
N LEU A 560 16.47 -30.97 -3.78
CA LEU A 560 16.78 -32.36 -3.55
C LEU A 560 15.55 -33.27 -3.74
N ASN A 561 14.38 -32.84 -3.30
CA ASN A 561 13.11 -33.54 -3.50
C ASN A 561 12.73 -33.64 -4.98
N ALA A 562 12.95 -32.57 -5.76
CA ALA A 562 12.71 -32.59 -7.22
C ALA A 562 13.67 -33.56 -7.92
N LEU A 563 14.95 -33.50 -7.59
CA LEU A 563 15.95 -34.48 -8.13
C LEU A 563 15.58 -35.92 -7.78
N ALA A 564 15.14 -36.21 -6.54
CA ALA A 564 14.67 -37.51 -6.13
C ALA A 564 13.42 -37.98 -6.91
N LEU A 565 12.51 -37.06 -7.20
CA LEU A 565 11.34 -37.33 -8.06
C LEU A 565 11.75 -37.74 -9.46
N PHE A 566 12.71 -37.05 -10.09
CA PHE A 566 13.21 -37.37 -11.44
C PHE A 566 13.98 -38.69 -11.45
N ALA A 567 14.83 -38.94 -10.43
CA ALA A 567 15.52 -40.19 -10.25
C ALA A 567 14.54 -41.36 -10.05
N THR A 568 13.41 -41.17 -9.38
CA THR A 568 12.34 -42.15 -9.25
C THR A 568 11.74 -42.51 -10.61
N CYS A 569 11.47 -41.50 -11.45
CA CYS A 569 10.98 -41.71 -12.80
C CYS A 569 11.95 -42.51 -13.67
N LEU A 570 13.26 -42.32 -13.46
CA LEU A 570 14.34 -43.06 -14.14
C LEU A 570 14.68 -44.40 -13.48
N ARG A 571 14.01 -44.77 -12.40
CA ARG A 571 14.21 -45.99 -11.62
C ARG A 571 15.59 -46.09 -10.93
N GLU A 572 16.19 -44.96 -10.59
CA GLU A 572 17.51 -44.87 -9.94
C GLU A 572 17.39 -44.90 -8.40
N ARG A 573 17.03 -46.04 -7.83
CA ARG A 573 16.72 -46.20 -6.42
C ARG A 573 17.78 -45.68 -5.46
N THR A 574 19.05 -45.98 -5.71
CA THR A 574 20.17 -45.54 -4.84
C THR A 574 20.27 -44.03 -4.78
N THR A 575 20.12 -43.35 -5.93
CA THR A 575 20.09 -41.88 -6.04
C THR A 575 18.91 -41.30 -5.26
N VAL A 576 17.71 -41.91 -5.38
CA VAL A 576 16.52 -41.51 -4.64
C VAL A 576 16.75 -41.51 -3.13
N ILE A 577 17.24 -42.60 -2.59
CA ILE A 577 17.50 -42.77 -1.14
C ILE A 577 18.47 -41.70 -0.66
N ARG A 578 19.61 -41.56 -1.31
CA ARG A 578 20.65 -40.56 -0.96
C ARG A 578 20.13 -39.14 -0.96
N LEU A 579 19.34 -38.74 -1.98
CA LEU A 579 18.78 -37.39 -2.10
C LEU A 579 17.74 -37.10 -1.02
N LEU A 580 16.83 -38.04 -0.72
CA LEU A 580 15.81 -37.85 0.31
C LEU A 580 16.42 -37.84 1.72
N GLU A 581 17.43 -38.65 2.01
CA GLU A 581 18.17 -38.62 3.28
C GLU A 581 18.82 -37.28 3.49
N ARG A 582 19.49 -36.75 2.45
CA ARG A 582 20.10 -35.39 2.51
C ARG A 582 19.06 -34.29 2.69
N SER A 583 17.90 -34.39 2.02
CA SER A 583 16.81 -33.44 2.18
C SER A 583 16.27 -33.39 3.61
N LEU A 584 16.08 -34.60 4.23
CA LEU A 584 15.62 -34.72 5.62
C LEU A 584 16.68 -34.29 6.63
N THR A 585 17.97 -34.43 6.32
CA THR A 585 19.06 -33.88 7.14
C THR A 585 19.00 -32.33 7.19
N ILE A 586 18.68 -31.67 6.07
CA ILE A 586 18.55 -30.21 6.00
C ILE A 586 17.26 -29.73 6.69
N ASN A 587 16.14 -30.40 6.42
CA ASN A 587 14.85 -30.11 7.02
C ASN A 587 14.17 -31.43 7.47
N PRO A 588 14.24 -31.77 8.76
CA PRO A 588 13.60 -33.00 9.29
C PRO A 588 12.07 -32.95 9.26
N ASN A 589 11.46 -31.78 9.22
CA ASN A 589 10.01 -31.62 9.29
C ASN A 589 9.34 -31.74 7.90
N GLN A 590 9.51 -32.91 7.25
CA GLN A 590 8.96 -33.25 5.94
C GLN A 590 8.33 -34.68 5.98
N PRO A 591 7.14 -34.86 6.57
CA PRO A 591 6.56 -36.17 6.79
C PRO A 591 6.29 -36.99 5.51
N GLU A 592 5.92 -36.32 4.41
CA GLU A 592 5.71 -36.97 3.11
C GLU A 592 7.03 -37.51 2.52
N ILE A 593 8.10 -36.75 2.65
CA ILE A 593 9.43 -37.13 2.19
C ILE A 593 9.94 -38.30 3.00
N ALA A 594 9.76 -38.30 4.34
CA ALA A 594 10.11 -39.42 5.21
C ALA A 594 9.36 -40.72 4.82
N ARG A 595 8.06 -40.64 4.52
CA ARG A 595 7.27 -41.75 4.00
C ARG A 595 7.79 -42.27 2.66
N THR A 596 8.17 -41.37 1.78
CA THR A 596 8.70 -41.70 0.45
C THR A 596 10.05 -42.41 0.58
N LEU A 597 10.93 -41.90 1.47
CA LEU A 597 12.21 -42.54 1.77
C LEU A 597 12.01 -43.96 2.30
N ALA A 598 11.15 -44.16 3.29
CA ALA A 598 10.85 -45.49 3.86
C ALA A 598 10.35 -46.48 2.78
N ARG A 599 9.49 -46.04 1.87
CA ARG A 599 9.04 -46.84 0.72
C ARG A 599 10.18 -47.19 -0.24
N ALA A 600 11.11 -46.26 -0.47
CA ALA A 600 12.26 -46.47 -1.33
C ALA A 600 13.27 -47.46 -0.70
N GLN A 601 13.42 -47.44 0.61
CA GLN A 601 14.31 -48.38 1.35
C GLN A 601 13.74 -49.79 1.43
N ASN A 602 12.41 -49.95 1.46
CA ASN A 602 11.74 -51.25 1.65
C ASN A 602 11.40 -52.01 0.35
N ARG A 603 11.62 -51.41 -0.81
CA ARG A 603 11.47 -52.04 -2.13
C ARG A 603 12.83 -52.48 -2.69
#